data_dd0fbb3a8b9881063e5ca02be94a9c63
#
_entry.id   dd0fbb3a8b9881063e5ca02be94a9c63
#
_cell.length_a   1.000
_cell.length_b   1.000
_cell.length_c   1.000
_cell.angle_alpha   90.00
_cell.angle_beta   90.00
_cell.angle_gamma   90.00
#
_symmetry.space_group_name_H-M   'P 1'
#
loop_
_entity.id
_entity.type
_entity.pdbx_description
1 polymer ?
#
loop_
_entity_poly.entity_id
_entity_poly.type
_entity_poly.pdbx_seq_one_letter_code
_entity_poly.pdbx_strand_id
1 'polypeptide(L)'
;MKPLFLVLALLYASAVQAASLSLDDVLAETPSLDTALPKPEQITGVKVGERHWYHYEIVNYLEALAEASPRMVALGEHARTYGGRPLVSYAISTPENLARLAQIKAARASIIDPDTKVSLKNQPAVLHMMYSIHGNEPSGANATPLVAYYLNAAQDEALLAQLNDVVIIFNPMLNPDGLDRFAYWTNGHRGLNPSLDGRDREHAEAVPNGRTNYYWFDLNRDWLPHQHPESRGRLALFHEWKPNVQLDFHEQGSNSNYFFMPGKPERTNPLTPSINQILTAKIGQYHAEATHAEAVRHDTDEGEDDALIAQAAPSPDV
;
A
#
# COMPACT_ATOMS: atom_id res chain seq x y z
N MET A 1 16.27 67.19 -23.25
CA MET A 1 16.74 65.78 -23.08
C MET A 1 16.18 65.26 -21.79
N LYS A 2 15.21 64.37 -21.81
CA LYS A 2 14.65 63.73 -20.63
C LYS A 2 15.34 62.40 -20.38
N PRO A 3 15.79 62.05 -19.17
CA PRO A 3 16.36 60.76 -18.89
C PRO A 3 15.26 59.68 -18.85
N LEU A 4 15.49 58.61 -19.60
CA LEU A 4 14.69 57.40 -19.64
C LEU A 4 15.04 56.54 -18.39
N PHE A 5 14.14 56.54 -17.40
CA PHE A 5 14.28 55.62 -16.25
C PHE A 5 13.86 54.21 -16.69
N LEU A 6 14.86 53.35 -16.84
CA LEU A 6 14.68 51.92 -17.03
C LEU A 6 14.30 51.30 -15.66
N VAL A 7 13.00 51.07 -15.45
CA VAL A 7 12.54 50.29 -14.29
C VAL A 7 12.80 48.83 -14.57
N LEU A 8 13.87 48.32 -14.00
CA LEU A 8 14.14 46.89 -13.94
C LEU A 8 13.19 46.29 -12.91
N ALA A 9 12.02 45.81 -13.34
CA ALA A 9 11.15 44.98 -12.51
C ALA A 9 11.84 43.62 -12.33
N LEU A 10 12.55 43.44 -11.25
CA LEU A 10 12.94 42.14 -10.76
C LEU A 10 11.67 41.37 -10.37
N LEU A 11 11.17 40.59 -11.30
CA LEU A 11 10.21 39.54 -11.00
C LEU A 11 10.94 38.51 -10.14
N TYR A 12 10.80 38.65 -8.85
CA TYR A 12 10.98 37.53 -7.92
C TYR A 12 9.90 36.51 -8.26
N ALA A 13 10.20 35.62 -9.19
CA ALA A 13 9.50 34.35 -9.25
C ALA A 13 9.91 33.60 -8.00
N SER A 14 9.16 33.75 -6.93
CA SER A 14 9.17 32.80 -5.84
C SER A 14 8.79 31.46 -6.48
N ALA A 15 9.80 30.65 -6.75
CA ALA A 15 9.57 29.23 -7.02
C ALA A 15 8.87 28.69 -5.78
N VAL A 16 7.54 28.54 -5.86
CA VAL A 16 6.82 27.70 -4.92
C VAL A 16 7.34 26.30 -5.23
N GLN A 17 8.41 25.95 -4.54
CA GLN A 17 8.87 24.58 -4.47
C GLN A 17 7.70 23.86 -3.80
N ALA A 18 7.00 23.01 -4.54
CA ALA A 18 6.07 22.08 -3.93
C ALA A 18 6.88 21.36 -2.83
N ALA A 19 6.54 21.63 -1.57
CA ALA A 19 7.22 21.02 -0.45
C ALA A 19 7.02 19.51 -0.62
N SER A 20 8.10 18.80 -0.88
CA SER A 20 8.06 17.34 -0.85
C SER A 20 7.68 16.95 0.57
N LEU A 21 6.55 16.26 0.75
CA LEU A 21 6.17 15.68 2.02
C LEU A 21 7.37 14.89 2.56
N SER A 22 7.82 15.25 3.76
CA SER A 22 8.84 14.45 4.45
C SER A 22 8.16 13.33 5.22
N LEU A 23 8.91 12.30 5.58
CA LEU A 23 8.43 11.28 6.49
C LEU A 23 7.94 11.89 7.81
N ASP A 24 8.61 12.91 8.30
CA ASP A 24 8.24 13.60 9.54
C ASP A 24 6.91 14.36 9.42
N ASP A 25 6.56 14.87 8.21
CA ASP A 25 5.25 15.47 7.95
C ASP A 25 4.13 14.42 7.97
N VAL A 26 4.38 13.25 7.37
CA VAL A 26 3.41 12.14 7.33
C VAL A 26 3.19 11.55 8.72
N LEU A 27 4.22 11.50 9.56
CA LEU A 27 4.17 10.93 10.90
C LEU A 27 4.13 11.98 12.02
N ALA A 28 3.79 13.24 11.68
CA ALA A 28 3.83 14.38 12.62
C ALA A 28 3.02 14.15 13.90
N GLU A 29 1.92 13.43 13.82
CA GLU A 29 1.06 13.12 14.97
C GLU A 29 1.46 11.84 15.72
N THR A 30 2.51 11.14 15.28
CA THR A 30 3.00 9.94 15.98
C THR A 30 3.74 10.34 17.25
N PRO A 31 3.25 9.95 18.43
CA PRO A 31 3.73 10.49 19.71
C PRO A 31 5.21 10.20 20.00
N SER A 32 5.71 9.05 19.56
CA SER A 32 7.09 8.62 19.76
C SER A 32 7.50 7.59 18.72
N LEU A 33 8.68 7.76 18.14
CA LEU A 33 9.28 6.83 17.18
C LEU A 33 10.64 6.36 17.71
N ASP A 34 10.95 5.09 17.50
CA ASP A 34 12.30 4.57 17.74
C ASP A 34 13.24 5.10 16.65
N THR A 35 14.05 6.06 17.01
CA THR A 35 15.01 6.72 16.11
C THR A 35 16.26 5.89 15.80
N ALA A 36 16.42 4.71 16.42
CA ALA A 36 17.50 3.79 16.11
C ALA A 36 17.22 3.00 14.83
N LEU A 37 15.94 2.89 14.41
CA LEU A 37 15.56 2.22 13.18
C LEU A 37 15.82 3.12 11.96
N PRO A 38 16.30 2.53 10.84
CA PRO A 38 16.61 3.31 9.65
C PRO A 38 15.33 3.86 9.00
N LYS A 39 15.33 5.18 8.71
CA LYS A 39 14.28 5.80 7.91
C LYS A 39 14.45 5.40 6.42
N PRO A 40 13.36 5.37 5.63
CA PRO A 40 13.43 4.99 4.20
C PRO A 40 14.48 5.74 3.40
N GLU A 41 14.55 7.06 3.53
CA GLU A 41 15.50 7.91 2.82
C GLU A 41 16.97 7.67 3.18
N GLN A 42 17.26 7.13 4.35
CA GLN A 42 18.63 6.81 4.76
C GLN A 42 19.19 5.61 3.98
N ILE A 43 18.32 4.71 3.54
CA ILE A 43 18.70 3.50 2.79
C ILE A 43 18.57 3.72 1.29
N THR A 44 17.47 4.33 0.84
CA THR A 44 17.19 4.51 -0.59
C THR A 44 17.91 5.72 -1.19
N GLY A 45 18.28 6.71 -0.38
CA GLY A 45 18.79 8.00 -0.84
C GLY A 45 17.73 8.89 -1.48
N VAL A 46 16.45 8.51 -1.42
CA VAL A 46 15.31 9.19 -2.04
C VAL A 46 14.30 9.57 -0.98
N LYS A 47 13.91 10.84 -0.95
CA LYS A 47 12.90 11.32 -0.01
C LYS A 47 11.52 10.77 -0.38
N VAL A 48 10.68 10.63 0.65
CA VAL A 48 9.28 10.28 0.47
C VAL A 48 8.60 11.30 -0.44
N GLY A 49 7.86 10.83 -1.46
CA GLY A 49 7.17 11.70 -2.40
C GLY A 49 8.07 12.41 -3.43
N GLU A 50 9.39 12.25 -3.37
CA GLU A 50 10.30 12.87 -4.33
C GLU A 50 10.13 12.29 -5.74
N ARG A 51 9.98 10.97 -5.84
CA ARG A 51 9.69 10.22 -7.05
C ARG A 51 9.13 8.84 -6.71
N HIS A 52 8.65 8.11 -7.71
CA HIS A 52 8.28 6.71 -7.51
C HIS A 52 9.51 5.85 -7.24
N TRP A 53 9.43 5.01 -6.22
CA TRP A 53 10.48 4.05 -5.91
C TRP A 53 10.39 2.85 -6.83
N TYR A 54 11.56 2.32 -7.19
CA TYR A 54 11.67 1.07 -7.93
C TYR A 54 11.56 -0.13 -6.97
N HIS A 55 11.22 -1.27 -7.52
CA HIS A 55 11.13 -2.51 -6.76
C HIS A 55 12.35 -2.77 -5.87
N TYR A 56 13.57 -2.65 -6.42
CA TYR A 56 14.79 -2.92 -5.66
C TYR A 56 15.02 -1.96 -4.48
N GLU A 57 14.58 -0.72 -4.59
CA GLU A 57 14.71 0.28 -3.52
C GLU A 57 13.81 -0.07 -2.34
N ILE A 58 12.55 -0.45 -2.65
CA ILE A 58 11.59 -0.89 -1.63
C ILE A 58 12.09 -2.15 -0.93
N VAL A 59 12.56 -3.15 -1.69
CA VAL A 59 13.06 -4.41 -1.12
C VAL A 59 14.29 -4.16 -0.26
N ASN A 60 15.28 -3.41 -0.75
CA ASN A 60 16.51 -3.10 0.00
C ASN A 60 16.19 -2.38 1.33
N TYR A 61 15.23 -1.47 1.30
CA TYR A 61 14.80 -0.79 2.53
C TYR A 61 14.13 -1.76 3.51
N LEU A 62 13.19 -2.58 3.06
CA LEU A 62 12.47 -3.51 3.92
C LEU A 62 13.38 -4.60 4.49
N GLU A 63 14.39 -5.05 3.74
CA GLU A 63 15.43 -5.95 4.24
C GLU A 63 16.25 -5.28 5.35
N ALA A 64 16.74 -4.06 5.13
CA ALA A 64 17.48 -3.30 6.14
C ALA A 64 16.64 -3.04 7.41
N LEU A 65 15.34 -2.75 7.25
CA LEU A 65 14.43 -2.58 8.37
C LEU A 65 14.23 -3.91 9.14
N ALA A 66 14.05 -5.02 8.43
CA ALA A 66 13.89 -6.33 9.04
C ALA A 66 15.15 -6.80 9.79
N GLU A 67 16.35 -6.42 9.32
CA GLU A 67 17.61 -6.68 10.04
C GLU A 67 17.73 -5.83 11.30
N ALA A 68 17.21 -4.60 11.30
CA ALA A 68 17.33 -3.67 12.42
C ALA A 68 16.24 -3.81 13.48
N SER A 69 15.03 -4.24 13.09
CA SER A 69 13.87 -4.24 13.96
C SER A 69 13.57 -5.61 14.59
N PRO A 70 13.33 -5.67 15.91
CA PRO A 70 12.86 -6.90 16.54
C PRO A 70 11.39 -7.24 16.23
N ARG A 71 10.65 -6.33 15.58
CA ARG A 71 9.22 -6.49 15.24
C ARG A 71 8.98 -6.94 13.81
N MET A 72 10.03 -7.18 13.02
CA MET A 72 9.93 -7.58 11.64
C MET A 72 10.89 -8.72 11.32
N VAL A 73 10.44 -9.69 10.55
CA VAL A 73 11.29 -10.78 10.05
C VAL A 73 11.00 -11.04 8.59
N ALA A 74 12.05 -11.21 7.79
CA ALA A 74 11.91 -11.62 6.41
C ALA A 74 11.43 -13.08 6.33
N LEU A 75 10.34 -13.32 5.60
CA LEU A 75 9.86 -14.68 5.29
C LEU A 75 10.53 -15.23 4.01
N GLY A 76 11.21 -14.34 3.28
CA GLY A 76 11.94 -14.66 2.08
C GLY A 76 11.13 -14.50 0.79
N GLU A 77 11.72 -15.01 -0.29
CA GLU A 77 11.12 -15.03 -1.62
C GLU A 77 10.09 -16.15 -1.72
N HIS A 78 8.85 -15.80 -2.08
CA HIS A 78 7.77 -16.77 -2.28
C HIS A 78 7.44 -16.99 -3.78
N ALA A 79 7.93 -16.14 -4.65
CA ALA A 79 7.89 -16.28 -6.11
C ALA A 79 8.92 -15.39 -6.78
N ARG A 80 9.13 -15.62 -8.09
CA ARG A 80 9.95 -14.79 -8.96
C ARG A 80 9.20 -14.52 -10.24
N THR A 81 9.17 -13.25 -10.67
CA THR A 81 8.48 -12.83 -11.89
C THR A 81 9.19 -13.36 -13.14
N TYR A 82 8.54 -13.27 -14.28
CA TYR A 82 9.18 -13.54 -15.58
C TYR A 82 10.35 -12.57 -15.88
N GLY A 83 10.30 -11.36 -15.35
CA GLY A 83 11.40 -10.39 -15.44
C GLY A 83 12.55 -10.65 -14.47
N GLY A 84 12.47 -11.73 -13.67
CA GLY A 84 13.51 -12.14 -12.73
C GLY A 84 13.47 -11.40 -11.39
N ARG A 85 12.44 -10.61 -11.10
CA ARG A 85 12.30 -9.89 -9.83
C ARG A 85 11.73 -10.80 -8.73
N PRO A 86 12.31 -10.82 -7.53
CA PRO A 86 11.77 -11.59 -6.42
C PRO A 86 10.47 -10.95 -5.89
N LEU A 87 9.50 -11.79 -5.56
CA LEU A 87 8.37 -11.42 -4.72
C LEU A 87 8.70 -11.84 -3.29
N VAL A 88 8.87 -10.87 -2.43
CA VAL A 88 9.27 -11.07 -1.03
C VAL A 88 8.10 -10.82 -0.09
N SER A 89 8.16 -11.41 1.09
CA SER A 89 7.20 -11.18 2.15
C SER A 89 7.89 -11.10 3.51
N TYR A 90 7.23 -10.43 4.43
CA TYR A 90 7.70 -10.22 5.78
C TYR A 90 6.59 -10.55 6.78
N ALA A 91 6.98 -10.90 8.01
CA ALA A 91 6.06 -10.94 9.13
C ALA A 91 6.35 -9.77 10.06
N ILE A 92 5.30 -9.03 10.46
CA ILE A 92 5.38 -7.92 11.41
C ILE A 92 4.45 -8.23 12.58
N SER A 93 5.01 -8.20 13.80
CA SER A 93 4.29 -8.44 15.06
C SER A 93 5.19 -8.10 16.24
N THR A 94 4.76 -8.45 17.47
CA THR A 94 5.66 -8.38 18.62
C THR A 94 6.79 -9.43 18.51
N PRO A 95 7.95 -9.20 19.16
CA PRO A 95 9.03 -10.17 19.20
C PRO A 95 8.60 -11.55 19.71
N GLU A 96 7.70 -11.58 20.67
CA GLU A 96 7.14 -12.81 21.26
C GLU A 96 6.34 -13.62 20.24
N ASN A 97 5.53 -12.97 19.40
CA ASN A 97 4.81 -13.62 18.32
C ASN A 97 5.78 -14.09 17.23
N LEU A 98 6.75 -13.27 16.85
CA LEU A 98 7.74 -13.62 15.83
C LEU A 98 8.58 -14.83 16.24
N ALA A 99 8.93 -14.95 17.52
CA ALA A 99 9.67 -16.11 18.03
C ALA A 99 8.90 -17.43 17.91
N ARG A 100 7.57 -17.39 17.76
CA ARG A 100 6.70 -18.59 17.69
C ARG A 100 5.92 -18.71 16.37
N LEU A 101 6.36 -18.09 15.29
CA LEU A 101 5.66 -18.12 13.99
C LEU A 101 5.33 -19.54 13.51
N ALA A 102 6.23 -20.50 13.70
CA ALA A 102 5.98 -21.89 13.34
C ALA A 102 4.80 -22.50 14.12
N GLN A 103 4.66 -22.16 15.40
CA GLN A 103 3.54 -22.61 16.23
C GLN A 103 2.24 -21.93 15.80
N ILE A 104 2.28 -20.64 15.48
CA ILE A 104 1.12 -19.90 14.98
C ILE A 104 0.64 -20.51 13.66
N LYS A 105 1.54 -20.79 12.71
CA LYS A 105 1.19 -21.48 11.45
C LYS A 105 0.56 -22.87 11.69
N ALA A 106 1.13 -23.65 12.58
CA ALA A 106 0.59 -24.97 12.91
C ALA A 106 -0.81 -24.87 13.53
N ALA A 107 -1.03 -23.91 14.44
CA ALA A 107 -2.35 -23.64 15.00
C ALA A 107 -3.36 -23.21 13.91
N ARG A 108 -2.95 -22.36 12.96
CA ARG A 108 -3.79 -21.96 11.83
C ARG A 108 -4.22 -23.16 10.98
N ALA A 109 -3.30 -24.07 10.68
CA ALA A 109 -3.61 -25.30 9.95
C ALA A 109 -4.66 -26.14 10.68
N SER A 110 -4.56 -26.23 12.02
CA SER A 110 -5.49 -26.98 12.85
C SER A 110 -6.87 -26.32 12.98
N ILE A 111 -6.94 -24.97 12.98
CA ILE A 111 -8.22 -24.22 13.07
C ILE A 111 -9.14 -24.51 11.90
N ILE A 112 -8.61 -24.74 10.70
CA ILE A 112 -9.41 -25.04 9.52
C ILE A 112 -9.77 -26.52 9.37
N ASP A 113 -9.23 -27.38 10.22
CA ASP A 113 -9.55 -28.81 10.23
C ASP A 113 -10.82 -29.03 11.10
N PRO A 114 -11.95 -29.44 10.52
CA PRO A 114 -13.21 -29.61 11.26
C PRO A 114 -13.13 -30.70 12.34
N ASP A 115 -12.20 -31.61 12.22
CA ASP A 115 -12.02 -32.74 13.16
C ASP A 115 -11.12 -32.37 14.34
N THR A 116 -10.46 -31.24 14.27
CA THR A 116 -9.50 -30.78 15.29
C THR A 116 -10.13 -29.76 16.25
N LYS A 117 -10.05 -30.02 17.55
CA LYS A 117 -10.43 -29.06 18.59
C LYS A 117 -9.21 -28.23 18.97
N VAL A 118 -9.18 -26.96 18.56
CA VAL A 118 -8.09 -26.03 18.85
C VAL A 118 -8.54 -24.97 19.86
N SER A 119 -7.68 -24.70 20.86
CA SER A 119 -7.87 -23.52 21.69
C SER A 119 -7.44 -22.27 20.94
N LEU A 120 -8.34 -21.31 20.80
CA LEU A 120 -8.04 -19.99 20.22
C LEU A 120 -7.41 -19.03 21.25
N LYS A 121 -7.31 -19.44 22.51
CA LYS A 121 -6.71 -18.62 23.56
C LYS A 121 -5.25 -18.35 23.23
N ASN A 122 -4.84 -17.09 23.25
CA ASN A 122 -3.48 -16.61 22.94
C ASN A 122 -3.02 -16.90 21.50
N GLN A 123 -3.96 -17.10 20.56
CA GLN A 123 -3.65 -17.18 19.13
C GLN A 123 -3.87 -15.81 18.50
N PRO A 124 -2.83 -15.17 17.97
CA PRO A 124 -3.00 -13.92 17.23
C PRO A 124 -3.79 -14.17 15.94
N ALA A 125 -4.55 -13.18 15.53
CA ALA A 125 -5.10 -13.18 14.18
C ALA A 125 -3.96 -13.02 13.14
N VAL A 126 -4.16 -13.58 11.95
CA VAL A 126 -3.24 -13.36 10.82
C VAL A 126 -3.92 -12.43 9.83
N LEU A 127 -3.27 -11.30 9.59
CA LEU A 127 -3.65 -10.30 8.60
C LEU A 127 -2.68 -10.38 7.42
N HIS A 128 -3.19 -10.48 6.19
CA HIS A 128 -2.39 -10.46 4.98
C HIS A 128 -2.60 -9.14 4.25
N MET A 129 -1.56 -8.32 4.18
CA MET A 129 -1.57 -7.03 3.48
C MET A 129 -0.82 -7.19 2.16
N MET A 130 -1.51 -6.92 1.06
CA MET A 130 -1.01 -7.09 -0.30
C MET A 130 -1.16 -5.79 -1.08
N TYR A 131 -0.09 -5.34 -1.72
CA TYR A 131 -0.06 -4.06 -2.40
C TYR A 131 0.23 -4.21 -3.89
N SER A 132 -0.37 -3.33 -4.68
CA SER A 132 -0.05 -3.08 -6.10
C SER A 132 0.02 -4.34 -6.96
N ILE A 133 -1.10 -5.08 -7.07
CA ILE A 133 -1.25 -6.14 -8.07
C ILE A 133 -1.27 -5.53 -9.49
N HIS A 134 -1.74 -4.29 -9.61
CA HIS A 134 -1.51 -3.45 -10.77
C HIS A 134 -0.31 -2.52 -10.47
N GLY A 135 0.75 -2.63 -11.25
CA GLY A 135 1.98 -1.87 -10.98
C GLY A 135 1.84 -0.36 -11.24
N ASN A 136 0.86 0.06 -12.04
CA ASN A 136 0.51 1.47 -12.25
C ASN A 136 -0.55 2.00 -11.27
N GLU A 137 -0.79 1.28 -10.21
CA GLU A 137 -1.44 1.73 -8.99
C GLU A 137 -0.37 1.82 -7.90
N PRO A 138 0.58 2.78 -8.01
CA PRO A 138 1.84 2.73 -7.29
C PRO A 138 1.77 3.20 -5.85
N SER A 139 0.71 3.92 -5.44
CA SER A 139 0.62 4.53 -4.10
C SER A 139 0.75 3.48 -3.01
N GLY A 140 0.11 2.32 -3.18
CA GLY A 140 0.22 1.22 -2.24
C GLY A 140 1.67 0.75 -2.05
N ALA A 141 2.36 0.38 -3.12
CA ALA A 141 3.75 -0.07 -3.05
C ALA A 141 4.69 1.01 -2.51
N ASN A 142 4.51 2.27 -2.93
CA ASN A 142 5.31 3.39 -2.44
C ASN A 142 5.01 3.74 -0.97
N ALA A 143 3.84 3.41 -0.45
CA ALA A 143 3.51 3.57 0.96
C ALA A 143 4.12 2.45 1.84
N THR A 144 4.48 1.30 1.28
CA THR A 144 4.94 0.15 2.10
C THR A 144 6.17 0.43 2.95
N PRO A 145 7.19 1.20 2.52
CA PRO A 145 8.30 1.58 3.38
C PRO A 145 7.85 2.43 4.58
N LEU A 146 6.88 3.33 4.38
CA LEU A 146 6.34 4.18 5.43
C LEU A 146 5.52 3.39 6.45
N VAL A 147 4.63 2.53 5.95
CA VAL A 147 3.79 1.65 6.78
C VAL A 147 4.67 0.71 7.59
N ALA A 148 5.68 0.09 6.96
CA ALA A 148 6.61 -0.79 7.64
C ALA A 148 7.41 -0.02 8.70
N TYR A 149 7.92 1.18 8.38
CA TYR A 149 8.63 2.01 9.36
C TYR A 149 7.72 2.33 10.55
N TYR A 150 6.50 2.82 10.31
CA TYR A 150 5.54 3.14 11.37
C TYR A 150 5.28 1.95 12.28
N LEU A 151 4.92 0.80 11.73
CA LEU A 151 4.61 -0.42 12.51
C LEU A 151 5.80 -0.90 13.36
N ASN A 152 7.02 -0.61 12.93
CA ASN A 152 8.23 -1.02 13.63
C ASN A 152 8.75 0.04 14.60
N ALA A 153 8.67 1.33 14.24
CA ALA A 153 9.26 2.42 15.00
C ALA A 153 8.33 3.05 16.04
N ALA A 154 7.01 3.06 15.80
CA ALA A 154 6.07 3.68 16.73
C ALA A 154 6.05 2.97 18.09
N GLN A 155 6.02 3.78 19.15
CA GLN A 155 6.04 3.34 20.56
C GLN A 155 4.69 3.57 21.25
N ASP A 156 3.64 3.76 20.47
CA ASP A 156 2.28 3.93 20.97
C ASP A 156 1.76 2.64 21.61
N GLU A 157 1.24 2.75 22.84
CA GLU A 157 0.78 1.57 23.62
C GLU A 157 -0.40 0.86 22.95
N ALA A 158 -1.29 1.59 22.29
CA ALA A 158 -2.43 1.00 21.62
C ALA A 158 -1.99 0.20 20.39
N LEU A 159 -1.05 0.74 19.59
CA LEU A 159 -0.45 0.00 18.48
C LEU A 159 0.29 -1.26 18.97
N LEU A 160 1.07 -1.15 20.04
CA LEU A 160 1.79 -2.30 20.60
C LEU A 160 0.85 -3.40 21.09
N ALA A 161 -0.25 -3.02 21.73
CA ALA A 161 -1.31 -3.96 22.12
C ALA A 161 -1.95 -4.65 20.90
N GLN A 162 -2.23 -3.90 19.83
CA GLN A 162 -2.75 -4.45 18.58
C GLN A 162 -1.75 -5.41 17.93
N LEU A 163 -0.45 -5.07 17.88
CA LEU A 163 0.58 -5.94 17.34
C LEU A 163 0.74 -7.24 18.15
N ASN A 164 0.41 -7.23 19.43
CA ASN A 164 0.38 -8.46 20.25
C ASN A 164 -0.73 -9.42 19.80
N ASP A 165 -1.84 -8.88 19.32
CA ASP A 165 -3.02 -9.64 18.93
C ASP A 165 -3.03 -10.05 17.45
N VAL A 166 -2.03 -9.61 16.66
CA VAL A 166 -1.97 -9.85 15.23
C VAL A 166 -0.57 -10.21 14.74
N VAL A 167 -0.51 -11.06 13.74
CA VAL A 167 0.66 -11.24 12.87
C VAL A 167 0.30 -10.73 11.48
N ILE A 168 1.02 -9.74 11.02
CA ILE A 168 0.83 -9.16 9.68
C ILE A 168 1.78 -9.87 8.72
N ILE A 169 1.23 -10.52 7.70
CA ILE A 169 1.98 -11.01 6.54
C ILE A 169 1.97 -9.88 5.51
N PHE A 170 3.13 -9.31 5.29
CA PHE A 170 3.30 -8.07 4.57
C PHE A 170 3.94 -8.32 3.20
N ASN A 171 3.17 -8.12 2.12
CA ASN A 171 3.61 -8.22 0.74
C ASN A 171 3.71 -6.81 0.14
N PRO A 172 4.90 -6.24 -0.01
CA PRO A 172 5.06 -4.84 -0.42
C PRO A 172 4.58 -4.56 -1.85
N MET A 173 4.58 -5.56 -2.72
CA MET A 173 4.07 -5.47 -4.08
C MET A 173 3.83 -6.84 -4.69
N LEU A 174 2.72 -6.98 -5.41
CA LEU A 174 2.36 -8.23 -6.10
C LEU A 174 2.79 -8.26 -7.56
N ASN A 175 3.11 -7.10 -8.15
CA ASN A 175 3.51 -6.96 -9.55
C ASN A 175 4.77 -6.09 -9.70
N PRO A 176 5.96 -6.62 -9.33
CA PRO A 176 7.21 -5.87 -9.45
C PRO A 176 7.54 -5.42 -10.87
N ASP A 177 7.25 -6.23 -11.89
CA ASP A 177 7.55 -5.90 -13.28
C ASP A 177 6.69 -4.73 -13.77
N GLY A 178 5.41 -4.72 -13.39
CA GLY A 178 4.49 -3.62 -13.69
C GLY A 178 4.86 -2.34 -12.94
N LEU A 179 5.20 -2.47 -11.65
CA LEU A 179 5.62 -1.33 -10.83
C LEU A 179 6.85 -0.62 -11.42
N ASP A 180 7.89 -1.39 -11.76
CA ASP A 180 9.10 -0.81 -12.36
C ASP A 180 8.81 -0.18 -13.72
N ARG A 181 7.96 -0.80 -14.55
CA ARG A 181 7.57 -0.22 -15.85
C ARG A 181 6.93 1.14 -15.67
N PHE A 182 5.99 1.27 -14.73
CA PHE A 182 5.35 2.53 -14.39
C PHE A 182 6.35 3.55 -13.83
N ALA A 183 7.15 3.15 -12.84
CA ALA A 183 8.12 4.02 -12.19
C ALA A 183 9.16 4.55 -13.18
N TYR A 184 9.68 3.71 -14.09
CA TYR A 184 10.59 4.16 -15.16
C TYR A 184 9.96 5.17 -16.08
N TRP A 185 8.69 4.93 -16.47
CA TRP A 185 7.97 5.89 -17.30
C TRP A 185 7.81 7.23 -16.60
N THR A 186 7.18 7.22 -15.46
CA THR A 186 6.84 8.45 -14.72
C THR A 186 8.09 9.23 -14.33
N ASN A 187 9.07 8.58 -13.71
CA ASN A 187 10.31 9.24 -13.30
C ASN A 187 11.10 9.80 -14.50
N GLY A 188 11.02 9.15 -15.67
CA GLY A 188 11.68 9.59 -16.89
C GLY A 188 10.96 10.73 -17.63
N HIS A 189 9.68 10.97 -17.35
CA HIS A 189 8.86 11.98 -18.02
C HIS A 189 8.46 13.15 -17.13
N ARG A 190 8.67 13.05 -15.81
CA ARG A 190 8.32 14.14 -14.91
C ARG A 190 9.21 15.36 -15.11
N GLY A 191 8.61 16.55 -14.99
CA GLY A 191 9.32 17.82 -14.97
C GLY A 191 9.98 18.12 -13.61
N LEU A 192 10.66 19.25 -13.51
CA LEU A 192 11.17 19.75 -12.23
C LEU A 192 10.03 20.06 -11.23
N ASN A 193 8.90 20.48 -11.76
CA ASN A 193 7.68 20.68 -10.99
C ASN A 193 6.68 19.60 -11.42
N PRO A 194 6.02 18.90 -10.48
CA PRO A 194 4.96 17.95 -10.80
C PRO A 194 3.84 18.61 -11.60
N SER A 195 3.36 17.95 -12.63
CA SER A 195 2.21 18.43 -13.40
C SER A 195 0.92 18.07 -12.67
N LEU A 196 0.00 19.03 -12.56
CA LEU A 196 -1.35 18.80 -12.06
C LEU A 196 -2.34 18.39 -13.17
N ASP A 197 -1.90 18.42 -14.44
CA ASP A 197 -2.71 17.96 -15.55
C ASP A 197 -2.62 16.44 -15.70
N GLY A 198 -3.70 15.73 -15.37
CA GLY A 198 -3.77 14.26 -15.50
C GLY A 198 -3.59 13.75 -16.95
N ARG A 199 -3.54 14.64 -17.95
CA ARG A 199 -3.20 14.31 -19.35
C ARG A 199 -1.73 14.52 -19.67
N ASP A 200 -0.95 15.05 -18.73
CA ASP A 200 0.48 15.19 -18.92
C ASP A 200 1.13 13.83 -19.18
N ARG A 201 2.21 13.85 -19.95
CA ARG A 201 2.97 12.66 -20.30
C ARG A 201 3.47 11.90 -19.05
N GLU A 202 3.71 12.61 -17.98
CA GLU A 202 4.09 12.06 -16.69
C GLU A 202 3.04 11.06 -16.17
N HIS A 203 1.74 11.37 -16.35
CA HIS A 203 0.63 10.56 -15.86
C HIS A 203 0.04 9.59 -16.89
N ALA A 204 0.43 9.74 -18.16
CA ALA A 204 -0.11 8.97 -19.28
C ALA A 204 0.92 8.01 -19.85
N GLU A 205 1.13 6.89 -19.18
CA GLU A 205 2.09 5.88 -19.64
C GLU A 205 1.67 5.21 -20.95
N ALA A 206 2.68 4.87 -21.77
CA ALA A 206 2.45 4.15 -23.02
C ALA A 206 2.06 2.69 -22.80
N VAL A 207 1.34 2.12 -23.76
CA VAL A 207 1.03 0.67 -23.79
C VAL A 207 2.24 -0.09 -24.35
N PRO A 208 2.64 -1.21 -23.69
CA PRO A 208 2.07 -1.84 -22.51
C PRO A 208 2.40 -1.08 -21.23
N ASN A 209 1.38 -0.78 -20.44
CA ASN A 209 1.50 0.01 -19.25
C ASN A 209 1.83 -0.84 -18.00
N GLY A 210 2.05 -0.19 -16.87
CA GLY A 210 2.42 -0.86 -15.61
C GLY A 210 1.30 -1.68 -14.98
N ARG A 211 0.07 -1.62 -15.47
CA ARG A 211 -1.03 -2.44 -14.95
C ARG A 211 -0.71 -3.93 -14.99
N THR A 212 -0.09 -4.38 -16.08
CA THR A 212 0.13 -5.78 -16.40
C THR A 212 1.51 -6.29 -15.97
N ASN A 213 1.67 -7.61 -15.85
CA ASN A 213 2.95 -8.24 -15.54
C ASN A 213 3.97 -8.14 -16.71
N TYR A 214 5.07 -8.91 -16.65
CA TYR A 214 6.11 -8.90 -17.68
C TYR A 214 5.57 -9.20 -19.09
N TYR A 215 4.67 -10.17 -19.21
CA TYR A 215 4.06 -10.60 -20.48
C TYR A 215 2.69 -9.96 -20.75
N TRP A 216 2.42 -8.80 -20.13
CA TRP A 216 1.22 -7.99 -20.34
C TRP A 216 -0.08 -8.67 -19.93
N PHE A 217 0.00 -9.53 -18.93
CA PHE A 217 -1.17 -10.20 -18.37
C PHE A 217 -1.63 -9.47 -17.10
N ASP A 218 -2.93 -9.25 -16.98
CA ASP A 218 -3.51 -8.66 -15.78
C ASP A 218 -3.58 -9.69 -14.65
N LEU A 219 -2.69 -9.58 -13.66
CA LEU A 219 -2.62 -10.49 -12.52
C LEU A 219 -3.89 -10.48 -11.67
N ASN A 220 -4.68 -9.40 -11.74
CA ASN A 220 -6.00 -9.33 -11.08
C ASN A 220 -7.10 -10.07 -11.86
N ARG A 221 -6.75 -10.77 -12.95
CA ARG A 221 -7.58 -11.74 -13.66
C ARG A 221 -7.09 -13.17 -13.49
N ASP A 222 -6.06 -13.38 -12.67
CA ASP A 222 -5.42 -14.68 -12.44
C ASP A 222 -5.68 -15.24 -11.02
N TRP A 223 -6.69 -14.74 -10.31
CA TRP A 223 -7.07 -15.20 -8.97
C TRP A 223 -7.59 -16.65 -8.95
N LEU A 224 -8.28 -17.07 -9.97
CA LEU A 224 -8.79 -18.43 -10.11
C LEU A 224 -7.88 -19.33 -10.95
N PRO A 225 -7.38 -18.88 -12.14
CA PRO A 225 -6.56 -19.74 -13.00
C PRO A 225 -5.15 -20.03 -12.45
N HIS A 226 -4.54 -19.10 -11.73
CA HIS A 226 -3.17 -19.18 -11.16
C HIS A 226 -2.12 -19.61 -12.19
N GLN A 227 -2.16 -19.02 -13.38
CA GLN A 227 -1.25 -19.40 -14.48
C GLN A 227 0.14 -18.76 -14.35
N HIS A 228 0.24 -17.61 -13.70
CA HIS A 228 1.48 -16.86 -13.58
C HIS A 228 2.25 -17.20 -12.29
N PRO A 229 3.59 -17.11 -12.30
CA PRO A 229 4.41 -17.43 -11.13
C PRO A 229 4.05 -16.53 -9.93
N GLU A 230 3.74 -15.27 -10.17
CA GLU A 230 3.31 -14.31 -9.15
C GLU A 230 2.03 -14.80 -8.44
N SER A 231 1.06 -15.24 -9.20
CA SER A 231 -0.22 -15.76 -8.67
C SER A 231 -0.04 -17.07 -7.93
N ARG A 232 0.80 -17.98 -8.44
CA ARG A 232 1.08 -19.25 -7.76
C ARG A 232 1.80 -19.03 -6.42
N GLY A 233 2.78 -18.11 -6.39
CA GLY A 233 3.48 -17.78 -5.15
C GLY A 233 2.57 -17.14 -4.11
N ARG A 234 1.71 -16.20 -4.54
CA ARG A 234 0.69 -15.61 -3.67
C ARG A 234 -0.26 -16.65 -3.09
N LEU A 235 -0.75 -17.58 -3.91
CA LEU A 235 -1.63 -18.66 -3.47
C LEU A 235 -0.92 -19.58 -2.48
N ALA A 236 0.34 -19.95 -2.74
CA ALA A 236 1.12 -20.76 -1.81
C ALA A 236 1.26 -20.08 -0.45
N LEU A 237 1.59 -18.79 -0.43
CA LEU A 237 1.70 -17.99 0.78
C LEU A 237 0.35 -17.91 1.53
N PHE A 238 -0.75 -17.70 0.82
CA PHE A 238 -2.09 -17.71 1.39
C PHE A 238 -2.40 -19.05 2.08
N HIS A 239 -2.14 -20.17 1.42
CA HIS A 239 -2.37 -21.50 2.00
C HIS A 239 -1.40 -21.85 3.13
N GLU A 240 -0.23 -21.29 3.13
CA GLU A 240 0.72 -21.44 4.23
C GLU A 240 0.23 -20.75 5.50
N TRP A 241 -0.24 -19.50 5.38
CA TRP A 241 -0.61 -18.66 6.53
C TRP A 241 -2.10 -18.69 6.88
N LYS A 242 -2.98 -18.99 5.93
CA LYS A 242 -4.44 -19.05 6.12
C LYS A 242 -4.99 -17.83 6.90
N PRO A 243 -4.83 -16.62 6.35
CA PRO A 243 -5.13 -15.38 7.06
C PRO A 243 -6.61 -15.30 7.47
N ASN A 244 -6.88 -14.59 8.58
CA ASN A 244 -8.22 -14.25 9.01
C ASN A 244 -8.82 -13.14 8.14
N VAL A 245 -7.96 -12.18 7.75
CA VAL A 245 -8.31 -11.03 6.92
C VAL A 245 -7.23 -10.88 5.86
N GLN A 246 -7.66 -10.59 4.64
CA GLN A 246 -6.79 -10.26 3.52
C GLN A 246 -7.19 -8.89 3.00
N LEU A 247 -6.21 -8.01 2.89
CA LEU A 247 -6.35 -6.67 2.32
C LEU A 247 -5.62 -6.62 0.98
N ASP A 248 -6.32 -6.22 -0.06
CA ASP A 248 -5.79 -6.05 -1.41
C ASP A 248 -5.92 -4.57 -1.78
N PHE A 249 -4.76 -3.88 -1.82
CA PHE A 249 -4.70 -2.44 -1.99
C PHE A 249 -4.64 -2.09 -3.47
N HIS A 250 -5.64 -1.36 -3.92
CA HIS A 250 -5.81 -0.84 -5.28
C HIS A 250 -5.90 0.68 -5.30
N GLU A 251 -5.83 1.24 -6.50
CA GLU A 251 -6.17 2.63 -6.77
C GLU A 251 -7.31 2.73 -7.77
N GLN A 252 -8.05 3.80 -7.68
CA GLN A 252 -9.05 4.21 -8.66
C GLN A 252 -8.54 5.40 -9.49
N GLY A 253 -9.32 5.85 -10.45
CA GLY A 253 -8.98 7.02 -11.26
C GLY A 253 -8.80 8.27 -10.40
N SER A 254 -7.98 9.22 -10.89
CA SER A 254 -7.57 10.43 -10.15
C SER A 254 -8.73 11.29 -9.63
N ASN A 255 -9.92 11.18 -10.22
CA ASN A 255 -11.12 11.92 -9.82
C ASN A 255 -12.11 11.07 -9.01
N SER A 256 -11.75 9.82 -8.67
CA SER A 256 -12.60 8.93 -7.89
C SER A 256 -12.37 9.13 -6.39
N ASN A 257 -13.37 8.77 -5.60
CA ASN A 257 -13.25 8.73 -4.14
C ASN A 257 -12.57 7.45 -3.69
N TYR A 258 -12.10 7.42 -2.45
CA TYR A 258 -11.77 6.15 -1.80
C TYR A 258 -13.01 5.28 -1.70
N PHE A 259 -12.82 3.99 -1.95
CA PHE A 259 -13.85 2.99 -1.90
C PHE A 259 -13.48 1.90 -0.89
N PHE A 260 -14.43 1.54 -0.05
CA PHE A 260 -14.24 0.50 0.96
C PHE A 260 -15.28 -0.60 0.81
N MET A 261 -14.84 -1.84 1.03
CA MET A 261 -15.77 -2.94 1.16
C MET A 261 -16.77 -2.68 2.32
N PRO A 262 -18.00 -3.15 2.26
CA PRO A 262 -18.44 -4.31 1.46
C PRO A 262 -18.86 -4.02 0.00
N GLY A 263 -18.88 -2.77 -0.44
CA GLY A 263 -19.41 -2.44 -1.75
C GLY A 263 -20.93 -2.69 -1.85
N LYS A 264 -21.43 -2.81 -3.07
CA LYS A 264 -22.85 -3.05 -3.31
C LYS A 264 -23.28 -4.46 -2.86
N PRO A 265 -24.29 -4.58 -1.97
CA PRO A 265 -24.75 -5.88 -1.46
C PRO A 265 -25.13 -6.86 -2.57
N GLU A 266 -25.74 -6.39 -3.66
CA GLU A 266 -26.17 -7.20 -4.80
C GLU A 266 -25.00 -7.78 -5.62
N ARG A 267 -23.77 -7.25 -5.44
CA ARG A 267 -22.56 -7.79 -6.06
C ARG A 267 -21.84 -8.82 -5.18
N THR A 268 -22.28 -8.99 -3.95
CA THR A 268 -21.69 -9.96 -3.05
C THR A 268 -22.00 -11.38 -3.53
N ASN A 269 -20.97 -12.24 -3.58
CA ASN A 269 -21.17 -13.65 -3.93
C ASN A 269 -22.16 -14.29 -2.94
N PRO A 270 -23.28 -14.88 -3.40
CA PRO A 270 -24.30 -15.47 -2.53
C PRO A 270 -23.79 -16.63 -1.67
N LEU A 271 -22.65 -17.23 -2.02
CA LEU A 271 -21.99 -18.27 -1.23
C LEU A 271 -21.13 -17.72 -0.09
N THR A 272 -20.93 -16.39 -0.03
CA THR A 272 -20.15 -15.76 1.06
C THR A 272 -20.94 -15.86 2.36
N PRO A 273 -20.37 -16.48 3.40
CA PRO A 273 -21.03 -16.58 4.71
C PRO A 273 -21.40 -15.20 5.29
N SER A 274 -22.54 -15.09 5.92
CA SER A 274 -23.04 -13.82 6.48
C SER A 274 -22.06 -13.19 7.49
N ILE A 275 -21.34 -14.00 8.25
CA ILE A 275 -20.33 -13.49 9.20
C ILE A 275 -19.21 -12.73 8.47
N ASN A 276 -18.78 -13.18 7.30
CA ASN A 276 -17.76 -12.48 6.52
C ASN A 276 -18.28 -11.11 6.04
N GLN A 277 -19.55 -11.04 5.63
CA GLN A 277 -20.17 -9.78 5.23
C GLN A 277 -20.25 -8.79 6.41
N ILE A 278 -20.67 -9.27 7.59
CA ILE A 278 -20.72 -8.45 8.80
C ILE A 278 -19.34 -7.93 9.20
N LEU A 279 -18.32 -8.80 9.20
CA LEU A 279 -16.95 -8.41 9.55
C LEU A 279 -16.35 -7.44 8.51
N THR A 280 -16.59 -7.65 7.24
CA THR A 280 -16.14 -6.75 6.17
C THR A 280 -16.78 -5.37 6.31
N ALA A 281 -18.10 -5.30 6.56
CA ALA A 281 -18.79 -4.05 6.81
C ALA A 281 -18.24 -3.31 8.04
N LYS A 282 -17.91 -4.05 9.12
CA LYS A 282 -17.30 -3.46 10.31
C LYS A 282 -15.89 -2.91 10.04
N ILE A 283 -15.07 -3.61 9.26
CA ILE A 283 -13.75 -3.12 8.83
C ILE A 283 -13.91 -1.86 8.00
N GLY A 284 -14.86 -1.83 7.05
CA GLY A 284 -15.18 -0.65 6.25
C GLY A 284 -15.57 0.56 7.09
N GLN A 285 -16.31 0.38 8.19
CA GLN A 285 -16.63 1.47 9.13
C GLN A 285 -15.37 2.08 9.76
N TYR A 286 -14.40 1.26 10.20
CA TYR A 286 -13.14 1.77 10.75
C TYR A 286 -12.31 2.53 9.70
N HIS A 287 -12.30 2.05 8.44
CA HIS A 287 -11.65 2.77 7.36
C HIS A 287 -12.32 4.12 7.10
N ALA A 288 -13.65 4.15 7.06
CA ALA A 288 -14.43 5.38 6.87
C ALA A 288 -14.19 6.39 8.00
N GLU A 289 -14.16 5.93 9.25
CA GLU A 289 -13.86 6.78 10.41
C GLU A 289 -12.45 7.37 10.32
N ALA A 290 -11.44 6.57 9.96
CA ALA A 290 -10.06 7.01 9.80
C ALA A 290 -9.91 8.04 8.66
N THR A 291 -10.48 7.76 7.48
CA THR A 291 -10.42 8.69 6.34
C THR A 291 -11.22 9.97 6.59
N HIS A 292 -12.32 9.88 7.34
CA HIS A 292 -13.09 11.06 7.73
C HIS A 292 -12.28 11.97 8.67
N ALA A 293 -11.54 11.40 9.60
CA ALA A 293 -10.66 12.16 10.49
C ALA A 293 -9.59 12.94 9.70
N GLU A 294 -9.07 12.37 8.62
CA GLU A 294 -8.10 13.01 7.72
C GLU A 294 -8.76 13.89 6.63
N ALA A 295 -10.07 14.11 6.69
CA ALA A 295 -10.84 14.86 5.68
C ALA A 295 -10.72 14.29 4.24
N VAL A 296 -10.44 13.00 4.11
CA VAL A 296 -10.37 12.32 2.82
C VAL A 296 -11.75 11.85 2.39
N ARG A 297 -12.10 12.14 1.14
CA ARG A 297 -13.36 11.66 0.55
C ARG A 297 -13.35 10.16 0.39
N HIS A 298 -14.42 9.50 0.80
CA HIS A 298 -14.60 8.07 0.66
C HIS A 298 -16.05 7.72 0.33
N ASP A 299 -16.25 6.55 -0.26
CA ASP A 299 -17.56 5.96 -0.55
C ASP A 299 -17.55 4.47 -0.18
N THR A 300 -18.75 3.90 -0.06
CA THR A 300 -18.96 2.46 0.13
C THR A 300 -19.35 1.77 -1.18
N ASP A 301 -19.40 2.51 -2.29
CA ASP A 301 -19.86 2.03 -3.59
C ASP A 301 -18.94 2.45 -4.74
N GLU A 302 -18.49 1.47 -5.51
CA GLU A 302 -17.65 1.63 -6.69
C GLU A 302 -18.46 2.10 -7.91
N GLY A 303 -19.22 3.11 -7.89
CA GLY A 303 -19.90 3.34 -9.14
C GLY A 303 -20.94 4.43 -9.25
N GLU A 304 -20.99 5.33 -8.30
CA GLU A 304 -21.89 6.49 -8.40
C GLU A 304 -21.14 7.81 -8.49
N ASP A 305 -20.03 7.83 -9.23
CA ASP A 305 -19.16 8.99 -9.38
C ASP A 305 -19.85 10.20 -10.03
N ASP A 306 -20.84 10.00 -10.88
CA ASP A 306 -21.49 11.08 -11.61
C ASP A 306 -22.26 12.06 -10.70
N ALA A 307 -22.86 11.57 -9.63
CA ALA A 307 -23.60 12.42 -8.70
C ALA A 307 -22.66 13.19 -7.74
N LEU A 308 -21.52 12.60 -7.39
CA LEU A 308 -20.52 13.19 -6.50
C LEU A 308 -19.60 14.16 -7.24
N ILE A 309 -19.27 13.91 -8.50
CA ILE A 309 -18.55 14.84 -9.37
C ILE A 309 -19.39 16.12 -9.57
N ALA A 310 -20.69 15.99 -9.73
CA ALA A 310 -21.59 17.14 -9.83
C ALA A 310 -21.63 17.99 -8.55
N GLN A 311 -21.44 17.38 -7.37
CA GLN A 311 -21.36 18.10 -6.09
C GLN A 311 -19.98 18.71 -5.82
N ALA A 312 -18.93 18.20 -6.49
CA ALA A 312 -17.56 18.68 -6.36
C ALA A 312 -17.19 19.80 -7.32
N ALA A 313 -18.05 20.14 -8.28
CA ALA A 313 -17.85 21.30 -9.11
C ALA A 313 -17.89 22.56 -8.22
N PRO A 314 -16.87 23.46 -8.30
CA PRO A 314 -16.92 24.70 -7.55
C PRO A 314 -18.19 25.44 -7.95
N SER A 315 -18.90 25.96 -6.93
CA SER A 315 -20.03 26.84 -7.16
C SER A 315 -19.60 27.99 -8.08
N PRO A 316 -20.35 28.33 -9.12
CA PRO A 316 -19.97 29.40 -10.05
C PRO A 316 -19.88 30.79 -9.44
N ASP A 317 -20.07 30.93 -8.13
CA ASP A 317 -20.13 32.18 -7.39
C ASP A 317 -18.95 32.40 -6.40
N VAL A 318 -17.74 31.87 -6.71
CA VAL A 318 -16.51 32.22 -5.96
C VAL A 318 -15.43 32.68 -6.91
#